data_a220833134ee790aa8c0bbf57e49d5c1
#
_entry.id   a220833134ee790aa8c0bbf57e49d5c1
#
_cell.length_a   1.000
_cell.length_b   1.000
_cell.length_c   1.000
_cell.angle_alpha   90.00
_cell.angle_beta   90.00
_cell.angle_gamma   90.00
#
_symmetry.space_group_name_H-M   'P 1'
#
loop_
_entity.id
_entity.type
_entity.pdbx_description
1 polymer ?
#
loop_
_entity_poly.entity_id
_entity_poly.type
_entity_poly.pdbx_seq_one_letter_code
_entity_poly.pdbx_strand_id
1 'polypeptide(L)'
;MERMRACLAGSVLISGKGSSMSFAHDGLHDQLTRLAAPPHFYEILRREIALTNRNFTDLTVIRVILNSNLPLYEATLISFADLITNSFRYEDAKARLGEFEFGILIRGDEALAEQLSRRFISRWSIDGTPDSTVSYAYAKYSKGESAISFINRLDDQLLLKSDF
;
A
#
# COMPACT_ATOMS: atom_id res chain seq x y z
N MET A 1 -12.10 8.72 3.08
CA MET A 1 -12.85 7.98 2.05
C MET A 1 -12.60 8.43 0.61
N GLU A 2 -12.24 9.67 0.37
CA GLU A 2 -12.03 10.21 -1.00
C GLU A 2 -10.64 9.96 -1.62
N ARG A 3 -9.65 9.59 -0.86
CA ARG A 3 -8.24 9.63 -1.30
C ARG A 3 -7.85 8.56 -2.34
N MET A 4 -8.40 7.36 -2.27
CA MET A 4 -8.14 6.33 -3.29
C MET A 4 -8.97 6.54 -4.56
N ARG A 5 -10.16 7.10 -4.45
CA ARG A 5 -11.00 7.46 -5.62
C ARG A 5 -10.35 8.55 -6.47
N ALA A 6 -9.61 9.48 -5.85
CA ALA A 6 -8.88 10.53 -6.56
C ALA A 6 -7.69 10.02 -7.39
N CYS A 7 -7.11 8.88 -7.05
CA CYS A 7 -6.04 8.26 -7.82
C CYS A 7 -6.51 7.63 -9.14
N LEU A 8 -7.81 7.39 -9.30
CA LEU A 8 -8.39 6.85 -10.55
C LEU A 8 -8.71 7.93 -11.59
N ALA A 9 -8.81 9.20 -11.17
CA ALA A 9 -9.00 10.34 -12.05
C ALA A 9 -7.67 11.10 -12.19
N GLY A 10 -7.02 10.94 -13.31
CA GLY A 10 -5.72 11.54 -13.60
C GLY A 10 -5.64 13.04 -13.25
N SER A 11 -4.48 13.41 -12.73
CA SER A 11 -4.00 14.76 -12.42
C SER A 11 -4.80 15.55 -11.37
N VAL A 12 -4.33 15.49 -10.12
CA VAL A 12 -4.63 16.52 -9.13
C VAL A 12 -3.46 17.49 -9.08
N LEU A 13 -3.65 18.66 -9.68
CA LEU A 13 -2.84 19.84 -9.42
C LEU A 13 -3.21 20.35 -8.02
N ILE A 14 -2.36 20.06 -7.04
CA ILE A 14 -2.49 20.67 -5.72
C ILE A 14 -1.60 21.91 -5.69
N SER A 15 -2.21 23.07 -5.92
CA SER A 15 -1.63 24.37 -5.59
C SER A 15 -1.89 24.67 -4.11
N GLY A 16 -0.87 24.57 -3.28
CA GLY A 16 -0.93 24.93 -1.87
C GLY A 16 0.47 25.03 -1.28
N LYS A 17 0.88 26.25 -0.91
CA LYS A 17 2.14 26.53 -0.19
C LYS A 17 2.11 25.87 1.20
N GLY A 18 2.78 24.79 1.32
CA GLY A 18 3.13 24.07 2.54
C GLY A 18 4.10 22.98 2.12
N SER A 19 5.12 22.72 2.90
CA SER A 19 6.13 21.69 2.67
C SER A 19 5.48 20.31 2.48
N SER A 20 4.79 20.09 1.35
CA SER A 20 4.22 18.79 1.00
C SER A 20 5.33 17.94 0.41
N MET A 21 5.60 16.81 1.05
CA MET A 21 6.46 15.80 0.46
C MET A 21 5.89 15.40 -0.89
N SER A 22 6.72 15.50 -1.91
CA SER A 22 6.31 15.25 -3.29
C SER A 22 5.78 13.83 -3.45
N PHE A 23 4.50 13.70 -3.76
CA PHE A 23 3.90 12.47 -4.26
C PHE A 23 3.83 12.56 -5.79
N ALA A 24 4.99 12.52 -6.43
CA ALA A 24 5.14 12.60 -7.88
C ALA A 24 5.56 11.23 -8.44
N HIS A 25 5.02 10.87 -9.60
CA HIS A 25 5.32 9.62 -10.29
C HIS A 25 5.32 9.80 -11.81
N ASP A 26 5.97 8.88 -12.52
CA ASP A 26 6.02 8.82 -13.99
C ASP A 26 4.91 7.92 -14.58
N GLY A 27 3.98 7.46 -13.78
CA GLY A 27 2.94 6.50 -14.14
C GLY A 27 3.31 5.04 -13.85
N LEU A 28 4.59 4.74 -13.72
CA LEU A 28 5.11 3.40 -13.39
C LEU A 28 5.66 3.35 -11.97
N HIS A 29 6.47 4.32 -11.58
CA HIS A 29 7.15 4.36 -10.28
C HIS A 29 6.95 5.69 -9.57
N ASP A 30 6.83 5.61 -8.25
CA ASP A 30 6.93 6.78 -7.38
C ASP A 30 8.38 7.31 -7.40
N GLN A 31 8.53 8.62 -7.57
CA GLN A 31 9.86 9.22 -7.74
C GLN A 31 10.72 9.15 -6.48
N LEU A 32 10.08 9.22 -5.30
CA LEU A 32 10.79 9.21 -4.02
C LEU A 32 11.17 7.79 -3.59
N THR A 33 10.21 6.88 -3.55
CA THR A 33 10.38 5.53 -2.97
C THR A 33 10.75 4.47 -4.00
N ARG A 34 10.59 4.75 -5.28
CA ARG A 34 10.78 3.84 -6.42
C ARG A 34 9.84 2.63 -6.43
N LEU A 35 8.90 2.57 -5.51
CA LEU A 35 7.81 1.59 -5.54
C LEU A 35 6.88 1.85 -6.72
N ALA A 36 6.02 0.90 -7.05
CA ALA A 36 5.04 1.11 -8.11
C ALA A 36 4.15 2.34 -7.80
N ALA A 37 3.88 3.11 -8.85
CA ALA A 37 2.90 4.19 -8.80
C ALA A 37 1.47 3.63 -8.83
N PRO A 38 0.44 4.38 -8.37
CA PRO A 38 -0.94 3.90 -8.36
C PRO A 38 -1.44 3.35 -9.71
N PRO A 39 -1.23 4.00 -10.86
CA PRO A 39 -1.69 3.46 -12.14
C PRO A 39 -1.09 2.09 -12.45
N HIS A 40 0.20 1.93 -12.20
CA HIS A 40 0.90 0.66 -12.43
C HIS A 40 0.44 -0.44 -11.47
N PHE A 41 0.23 -0.10 -10.20
CA PHE A 41 -0.33 -1.04 -9.22
C PHE A 41 -1.69 -1.59 -9.64
N TYR A 42 -2.59 -0.73 -10.13
CA TYR A 42 -3.91 -1.15 -10.58
C TYR A 42 -3.86 -2.00 -11.84
N GLU A 43 -2.91 -1.76 -12.72
CA GLU A 43 -2.67 -2.62 -13.88
C GLU A 43 -2.22 -4.03 -13.45
N ILE A 44 -1.25 -4.09 -12.53
CA ILE A 44 -0.81 -5.37 -11.95
C ILE A 44 -1.97 -6.08 -11.26
N LEU A 45 -2.76 -5.37 -10.47
CA LEU A 45 -3.92 -5.93 -9.78
C LEU A 45 -4.91 -6.59 -10.76
N ARG A 46 -5.26 -5.92 -11.86
CA ARG A 46 -6.16 -6.49 -12.88
C ARG A 46 -5.60 -7.77 -13.49
N ARG A 47 -4.30 -7.80 -13.76
CA ARG A 47 -3.62 -8.99 -14.30
C ARG A 47 -3.62 -10.13 -13.31
N GLU A 48 -3.32 -9.86 -12.04
CA GLU A 48 -3.32 -10.87 -10.98
C GLU A 48 -4.73 -11.41 -10.71
N ILE A 49 -5.77 -10.58 -10.77
CA ILE A 49 -7.17 -11.02 -10.70
C ILE A 49 -7.50 -12.01 -11.82
N ALA A 50 -7.09 -11.71 -13.06
CA ALA A 50 -7.32 -12.60 -14.19
C ALA A 50 -6.60 -13.96 -14.01
N LEU A 51 -5.37 -13.94 -13.49
CA LEU A 51 -4.61 -15.16 -13.20
C LEU A 51 -5.24 -15.97 -12.05
N THR A 52 -5.65 -15.30 -10.98
CA THR A 52 -6.32 -15.90 -9.83
C THR A 52 -7.62 -16.61 -10.23
N ASN A 53 -8.42 -15.97 -11.07
CA ASN A 53 -9.66 -16.57 -11.58
C ASN A 53 -9.40 -17.81 -12.43
N ARG A 54 -8.30 -17.83 -13.19
CA ARG A 54 -7.91 -18.97 -14.02
C ARG A 54 -7.35 -20.13 -13.20
N ASN A 55 -6.51 -19.82 -12.22
CA ASN A 55 -5.72 -20.83 -11.50
C ASN A 55 -6.36 -21.24 -10.17
N PHE A 56 -7.48 -20.62 -9.77
CA PHE A 56 -8.17 -20.85 -8.48
C PHE A 56 -7.25 -20.66 -7.26
N THR A 57 -6.37 -19.65 -7.33
CA THR A 57 -5.45 -19.28 -6.25
C THR A 57 -6.04 -18.16 -5.40
N ASP A 58 -5.45 -17.93 -4.25
CA ASP A 58 -5.81 -16.80 -3.39
C ASP A 58 -4.99 -15.56 -3.74
N LEU A 59 -5.62 -14.40 -3.62
CA LEU A 59 -5.03 -13.09 -3.86
C LEU A 59 -5.51 -12.13 -2.77
N THR A 60 -4.59 -11.45 -2.10
CA THR A 60 -4.90 -10.53 -1.02
C THR A 60 -4.14 -9.21 -1.22
N VAL A 61 -4.80 -8.09 -0.99
CA VAL A 61 -4.16 -6.77 -0.91
C VAL A 61 -4.06 -6.36 0.54
N ILE A 62 -2.86 -5.94 0.93
CA ILE A 62 -2.57 -5.33 2.24
C ILE A 62 -2.41 -3.83 2.00
N ARG A 63 -3.11 -3.03 2.78
CA ARG A 63 -2.98 -1.58 2.82
C ARG A 63 -2.28 -1.21 4.11
N VAL A 64 -1.22 -0.43 4.03
CA VAL A 64 -0.49 0.08 5.20
C VAL A 64 -0.43 1.60 5.15
N ILE A 65 -0.60 2.24 6.30
CA ILE A 65 -0.53 3.69 6.48
C ILE A 65 0.50 3.99 7.55
N LEU A 66 1.48 4.80 7.18
CA LEU A 66 2.47 5.33 8.12
C LEU A 66 1.88 6.56 8.80
N ASN A 67 1.77 6.51 10.12
CA ASN A 67 1.25 7.61 10.94
C ASN A 67 2.38 8.19 11.80
N SER A 68 2.35 9.49 12.02
CA SER A 68 3.25 10.16 12.96
C SER A 68 2.60 11.40 13.53
N ASN A 69 2.91 11.69 14.78
CA ASN A 69 2.54 12.97 15.44
C ASN A 69 3.54 14.09 15.11
N LEU A 70 4.67 13.74 14.52
CA LEU A 70 5.73 14.67 14.09
C LEU A 70 5.78 14.72 12.56
N PRO A 71 6.31 15.81 11.97
CA PRO A 71 6.57 15.86 10.55
C PRO A 71 7.43 14.69 10.09
N LEU A 72 6.98 13.95 9.08
CA LEU A 72 7.74 12.88 8.46
C LEU A 72 8.65 13.45 7.37
N TYR A 73 9.89 13.00 7.36
CA TYR A 73 10.88 13.40 6.36
C TYR A 73 10.94 12.39 5.21
N GLU A 74 11.40 12.84 4.06
CA GLU A 74 11.62 11.99 2.89
C GLU A 74 12.46 10.76 3.21
N ALA A 75 13.52 10.92 4.01
CA ALA A 75 14.36 9.82 4.47
C ALA A 75 13.55 8.74 5.24
N THR A 76 12.56 9.14 6.02
CA THR A 76 11.67 8.21 6.72
C THR A 76 10.81 7.41 5.74
N LEU A 77 10.28 8.07 4.71
CA LEU A 77 9.49 7.39 3.67
C LEU A 77 10.36 6.43 2.84
N ILE A 78 11.57 6.82 2.52
CA ILE A 78 12.53 5.94 1.82
C ILE A 78 12.84 4.71 2.68
N SER A 79 13.16 4.91 3.97
CA SER A 79 13.42 3.80 4.91
C SER A 79 12.21 2.87 5.07
N PHE A 80 11.01 3.44 5.11
CA PHE A 80 9.77 2.67 5.17
C PHE A 80 9.55 1.83 3.90
N ALA A 81 9.76 2.42 2.73
CA ALA A 81 9.67 1.74 1.44
C ALA A 81 10.72 0.63 1.28
N ASP A 82 11.94 0.87 1.76
CA ASP A 82 13.01 -0.14 1.79
C ASP A 82 12.64 -1.30 2.69
N LEU A 83 12.06 -1.02 3.86
CA LEU A 83 11.57 -2.08 4.75
C LEU A 83 10.42 -2.88 4.11
N ILE A 84 9.49 -2.22 3.42
CA ILE A 84 8.45 -2.91 2.63
C ILE A 84 9.10 -3.83 1.60
N THR A 85 10.05 -3.32 0.82
CA THR A 85 10.73 -4.08 -0.22
C THR A 85 11.42 -5.33 0.33
N ASN A 86 12.05 -5.22 1.49
CA ASN A 86 12.79 -6.31 2.13
C ASN A 86 11.91 -7.27 2.96
N SER A 87 10.68 -6.89 3.29
CA SER A 87 9.78 -7.70 4.12
C SER A 87 8.85 -8.59 3.31
N PHE A 88 8.59 -8.25 2.06
CA PHE A 88 7.73 -9.00 1.16
C PHE A 88 8.55 -9.63 0.02
N ARG A 89 7.99 -10.64 -0.63
CA ARG A 89 8.69 -11.38 -1.70
C ARG A 89 8.93 -10.49 -2.92
N TYR A 90 9.89 -10.88 -3.75
CA TYR A 90 10.19 -10.15 -4.98
C TYR A 90 8.97 -10.06 -5.91
N GLU A 91 8.22 -11.16 -6.04
CA GLU A 91 7.03 -11.27 -6.86
C GLU A 91 5.80 -10.54 -6.31
N ASP A 92 5.79 -10.17 -5.04
CA ASP A 92 4.71 -9.37 -4.46
C ASP A 92 4.79 -7.95 -5.00
N ALA A 93 3.70 -7.42 -5.54
CA ALA A 93 3.67 -6.04 -5.99
C ALA A 93 3.60 -5.09 -4.79
N LYS A 94 4.44 -4.07 -4.79
CA LYS A 94 4.54 -3.06 -3.74
C LYS A 94 4.40 -1.69 -4.36
N ALA A 95 3.50 -0.88 -3.82
CA ALA A 95 3.20 0.44 -4.37
C ALA A 95 3.08 1.51 -3.28
N ARG A 96 3.37 2.74 -3.65
CA ARG A 96 2.98 3.91 -2.89
C ARG A 96 1.69 4.47 -3.48
N LEU A 97 0.61 4.41 -2.70
CA LEU A 97 -0.74 4.76 -3.16
C LEU A 97 -1.18 6.16 -2.76
N GLY A 98 -0.49 6.76 -1.80
CA GLY A 98 -0.71 8.10 -1.29
C GLY A 98 0.54 8.64 -0.63
N GLU A 99 0.44 9.81 -0.02
CA GLU A 99 1.59 10.46 0.63
C GLU A 99 2.25 9.56 1.67
N PHE A 100 1.44 8.91 2.52
CA PHE A 100 1.86 7.99 3.59
C PHE A 100 1.17 6.63 3.50
N GLU A 101 0.64 6.29 2.34
CA GLU A 101 -0.16 5.11 2.12
C GLU A 101 0.48 4.19 1.10
N PHE A 102 0.53 2.91 1.42
CA PHE A 102 1.18 1.87 0.62
C PHE A 102 0.26 0.67 0.43
N GLY A 103 0.39 0.02 -0.70
CA GLY A 103 -0.32 -1.20 -1.03
C GLY A 103 0.63 -2.33 -1.36
N ILE A 104 0.35 -3.51 -0.84
CA ILE A 104 1.09 -4.73 -1.15
C ILE A 104 0.10 -5.79 -1.66
N LEU A 105 0.38 -6.33 -2.83
CA LEU A 105 -0.42 -7.38 -3.44
C LEU A 105 0.32 -8.71 -3.31
N ILE A 106 -0.26 -9.64 -2.57
CA ILE A 106 0.32 -10.96 -2.31
C ILE A 106 -0.53 -12.08 -2.91
N ARG A 107 0.13 -13.13 -3.37
CA ARG A 107 -0.51 -14.40 -3.71
C ARG A 107 -0.62 -15.25 -2.45
N GLY A 108 -1.79 -15.24 -1.84
CA GLY A 108 -2.07 -15.93 -0.59
C GLY A 108 -3.37 -15.49 0.05
N ASP A 109 -3.71 -16.11 1.13
CA ASP A 109 -4.92 -15.86 1.89
C ASP A 109 -4.76 -14.75 2.95
N GLU A 110 -5.82 -14.48 3.68
CA GLU A 110 -5.83 -13.48 4.75
C GLU A 110 -4.94 -13.86 5.94
N ALA A 111 -4.77 -15.16 6.22
CA ALA A 111 -3.89 -15.61 7.30
C ALA A 111 -2.41 -15.28 6.98
N LEU A 112 -2.01 -15.48 5.72
CA LEU A 112 -0.67 -15.07 5.27
C LEU A 112 -0.51 -13.54 5.31
N ALA A 113 -1.54 -12.79 4.88
CA ALA A 113 -1.52 -11.33 4.94
C ALA A 113 -1.34 -10.81 6.36
N GLU A 114 -2.09 -11.36 7.31
CA GLU A 114 -1.97 -11.01 8.74
C GLU A 114 -0.58 -11.31 9.28
N GLN A 115 -0.04 -12.49 9.01
CA GLN A 115 1.30 -12.89 9.44
C GLN A 115 2.38 -11.95 8.89
N LEU A 116 2.32 -11.63 7.59
CA LEU A 116 3.28 -10.74 6.94
C LEU A 116 3.17 -9.31 7.48
N SER A 117 1.96 -8.82 7.69
CA SER A 117 1.71 -7.48 8.23
C SER A 117 2.27 -7.35 9.65
N ARG A 118 2.00 -8.30 10.52
CA ARG A 118 2.53 -8.29 11.89
C ARG A 118 4.06 -8.32 11.92
N ARG A 119 4.67 -9.16 11.09
CA ARG A 119 6.15 -9.23 10.99
C ARG A 119 6.73 -7.91 10.50
N PHE A 120 6.14 -7.30 9.48
CA PHE A 120 6.55 -6.00 8.97
C PHE A 120 6.45 -4.91 10.04
N ILE A 121 5.32 -4.82 10.73
CA ILE A 121 5.06 -3.83 11.76
C ILE A 121 6.02 -3.99 12.94
N SER A 122 6.26 -5.23 13.39
CA SER A 122 7.25 -5.50 14.45
C SER A 122 8.66 -5.02 14.06
N ARG A 123 9.05 -5.20 12.82
CA ARG A 123 10.35 -4.69 12.35
C ARG A 123 10.37 -3.16 12.32
N TRP A 124 9.31 -2.52 11.86
CA TRP A 124 9.24 -1.07 11.87
C TRP A 124 9.27 -0.49 13.29
N SER A 125 8.65 -1.14 14.26
CA SER A 125 8.70 -0.70 15.67
C SER A 125 10.09 -0.75 16.27
N ILE A 126 11.00 -1.57 15.73
CA ILE A 126 12.39 -1.70 16.18
C ILE A 126 13.31 -0.77 15.38
N ASP A 127 13.19 -0.81 14.05
CA ASP A 127 14.13 -0.18 13.11
C ASP A 127 13.64 1.17 12.59
N GLY A 128 12.37 1.51 12.81
CA GLY A 128 11.73 2.69 12.26
C GLY A 128 11.97 3.98 13.05
N THR A 129 11.37 5.05 12.57
CA THR A 129 11.47 6.37 13.21
C THR A 129 10.67 6.39 14.51
N PRO A 130 11.23 6.85 15.63
CA PRO A 130 10.49 7.09 16.88
C PRO A 130 9.23 7.93 16.62
N ASP A 131 8.18 7.71 17.40
CA ASP A 131 6.89 8.41 17.31
C ASP A 131 6.11 8.16 16.00
N SER A 132 6.52 7.21 15.19
CA SER A 132 5.76 6.73 14.05
C SER A 132 5.11 5.38 14.34
N THR A 133 3.88 5.21 13.86
CA THR A 133 3.11 3.98 13.98
C THR A 133 2.58 3.56 12.63
N VAL A 134 2.22 2.29 12.49
CA VAL A 134 1.66 1.74 11.27
C VAL A 134 0.26 1.23 11.54
N SER A 135 -0.69 1.68 10.72
CA SER A 135 -2.03 1.11 10.65
C SER A 135 -2.11 0.25 9.37
N TYR A 136 -2.83 -0.85 9.44
CA TYR A 136 -2.98 -1.75 8.29
C TYR A 136 -4.39 -2.31 8.18
N ALA A 137 -4.75 -2.68 6.98
CA ALA A 137 -5.93 -3.46 6.65
C ALA A 137 -5.59 -4.40 5.50
N TYR A 138 -6.32 -5.48 5.37
CA TYR A 138 -6.19 -6.38 4.22
C TYR A 138 -7.55 -6.90 3.79
N ALA A 139 -7.66 -7.25 2.53
CA ALA A 139 -8.84 -7.91 1.97
C ALA A 139 -8.41 -8.94 0.94
N LYS A 140 -9.02 -10.12 1.03
CA LYS A 140 -8.87 -11.18 0.04
C LYS A 140 -9.83 -10.92 -1.12
N TYR A 141 -9.36 -11.13 -2.34
CA TYR A 141 -10.16 -11.05 -3.55
C TYR A 141 -11.30 -12.09 -3.51
N SER A 142 -12.51 -11.65 -3.84
CA SER A 142 -13.68 -12.51 -3.99
C SER A 142 -13.94 -12.79 -5.46
N LYS A 143 -14.09 -14.06 -5.82
CA LYS A 143 -14.28 -14.46 -7.23
C LYS A 143 -15.45 -13.73 -7.87
N GLY A 144 -15.19 -13.10 -9.02
CA GLY A 144 -16.18 -12.38 -9.80
C GLY A 144 -16.35 -10.90 -9.46
N GLU A 145 -15.69 -10.40 -8.39
CA GLU A 145 -15.68 -8.95 -8.16
C GLU A 145 -14.73 -8.23 -9.11
N SER A 146 -15.05 -6.98 -9.42
CA SER A 146 -14.14 -6.12 -10.20
C SER A 146 -12.98 -5.63 -9.34
N ALA A 147 -11.87 -5.21 -9.99
CA ALA A 147 -10.74 -4.59 -9.29
C ALA A 147 -11.19 -3.36 -8.48
N ILE A 148 -12.10 -2.56 -9.01
CA ILE A 148 -12.63 -1.37 -8.33
C ILE A 148 -13.44 -1.75 -7.08
N SER A 149 -14.33 -2.75 -7.20
CA SER A 149 -15.11 -3.23 -6.05
C SER A 149 -14.21 -3.81 -4.96
N PHE A 150 -13.17 -4.54 -5.36
CA PHE A 150 -12.19 -5.11 -4.45
C PHE A 150 -11.45 -4.01 -3.65
N ILE A 151 -10.96 -2.98 -4.33
CA ILE A 151 -10.26 -1.87 -3.67
C ILE A 151 -11.22 -1.06 -2.79
N ASN A 152 -12.43 -0.77 -3.25
CA ASN A 152 -13.44 -0.09 -2.42
C ASN A 152 -13.72 -0.87 -1.12
N ARG A 153 -13.82 -2.19 -1.21
CA ARG A 153 -14.04 -3.05 -0.04
C ARG A 153 -12.84 -3.04 0.92
N LEU A 154 -11.62 -2.96 0.40
CA LEU A 154 -10.42 -2.77 1.21
C LEU A 154 -10.42 -1.40 1.92
N ASP A 155 -10.86 -0.34 1.24
CA ASP A 155 -10.95 1.00 1.83
C ASP A 155 -11.97 1.07 2.97
N ASP A 156 -13.03 0.29 2.89
CA ASP A 156 -14.07 0.21 3.92
C ASP A 156 -13.65 -0.63 5.14
N GLN A 157 -12.52 -1.37 5.06
CA GLN A 157 -11.99 -2.13 6.19
C GLN A 157 -11.48 -1.21 7.29
N LEU A 158 -11.81 -1.57 8.54
CA LEU A 158 -11.23 -0.89 9.69
C LEU A 158 -9.72 -1.11 9.74
N LEU A 159 -8.99 -0.01 9.89
CA LEU A 159 -7.54 -0.08 10.07
C LEU A 159 -7.20 -0.68 11.43
N LEU A 160 -6.44 -1.75 11.40
CA LEU A 160 -5.84 -2.33 12.59
C LEU A 160 -4.61 -1.50 12.95
N LYS A 161 -4.53 -1.06 14.20
CA LYS A 161 -3.36 -0.34 14.71
C LYS A 161 -2.42 -1.33 15.37
N SER A 162 -1.13 -1.09 15.24
CA SER A 162 -0.15 -1.80 16.06
C SER A 162 -0.23 -1.24 17.49
N ASP A 163 -0.72 -2.04 18.40
CA ASP A 163 -0.67 -1.79 19.85
C ASP A 163 0.72 -2.24 20.37
N PHE A 164 1.77 -1.50 20.01
CA PHE A 164 3.13 -1.73 20.55
C PHE A 164 3.72 -0.41 21.02
#